data_29891887d3baecc77a7ea9152413081d
#
_entry.id   29891887d3baecc77a7ea9152413081d
#
_cell.length_a   1.000
_cell.length_b   1.000
_cell.length_c   1.000
_cell.angle_alpha   90.00
_cell.angle_beta   90.00
_cell.angle_gamma   90.00
#
_symmetry.space_group_name_H-M   'P 1'
#
loop_
_entity.id
_entity.type
_entity.pdbx_description
1 polymer ?
#
loop_
_entity_poly.entity_id
_entity_poly.type
_entity_poly.pdbx_seq_one_letter_code
_entity_poly.pdbx_strand_id
1 'polypeptide(L)'
;SNFFEPTTPSKMFLWANSLSIMRKEMEENVNARIVLGGKIVNFKGRMAGIFEEAICAIQKKHPIYLLGGFGGASAQIVKLMKGETTAEKLFEEAKTNEDYKNLIEYCQMSCLPTINYDELKKFENKDYQVLRNGLDKDENEILFNSINIPEIISLILKGINKAFNY
;
A
#
# COMPACT_ATOMS: atom_id res chain seq x y z
N SER A 1 14.50 14.06 24.33
CA SER A 1 14.45 12.71 23.76
C SER A 1 15.33 12.68 22.53
N ASN A 2 16.34 11.81 22.51
CA ASN A 2 17.17 11.65 21.31
C ASN A 2 16.31 10.96 20.25
N PHE A 3 15.91 11.73 19.24
CA PHE A 3 15.23 11.19 18.08
C PHE A 3 16.18 10.23 17.35
N PHE A 4 15.72 9.00 17.10
CA PHE A 4 16.50 8.00 16.39
C PHE A 4 16.42 8.28 14.89
N GLU A 5 17.44 8.95 14.35
CA GLU A 5 17.48 9.31 12.94
C GLU A 5 18.06 8.16 12.11
N PRO A 6 17.37 7.65 11.06
CA PRO A 6 17.84 6.51 10.27
C PRO A 6 18.88 6.96 9.23
N THR A 7 20.08 7.34 9.72
CA THR A 7 21.18 7.87 8.89
C THR A 7 22.17 6.82 8.38
N THR A 8 22.11 5.59 8.89
CA THR A 8 22.95 4.47 8.44
C THR A 8 22.09 3.31 7.98
N PRO A 9 22.56 2.42 7.06
CA PRO A 9 21.76 1.30 6.57
C PRO A 9 21.18 0.41 7.68
N SER A 10 21.93 0.15 8.75
CA SER A 10 21.44 -0.62 9.90
C SER A 10 20.31 0.08 10.65
N LYS A 11 20.41 1.40 10.87
CA LYS A 11 19.34 2.19 11.46
C LYS A 11 18.12 2.30 10.54
N MET A 12 18.34 2.41 9.23
CA MET A 12 17.27 2.41 8.23
C MET A 12 16.53 1.06 8.25
N PHE A 13 17.23 -0.04 8.37
CA PHE A 13 16.61 -1.37 8.51
C PHE A 13 15.74 -1.46 9.78
N LEU A 14 16.27 -1.05 10.94
CA LEU A 14 15.50 -1.04 12.18
C LEU A 14 14.25 -0.18 12.09
N TRP A 15 14.39 1.01 11.51
CA TRP A 15 13.27 1.93 11.28
C TRP A 15 12.21 1.32 10.35
N ALA A 16 12.63 0.80 9.20
CA ALA A 16 11.74 0.15 8.24
C ALA A 16 10.99 -1.04 8.86
N ASN A 17 11.70 -1.87 9.65
CA ASN A 17 11.10 -3.01 10.32
C ASN A 17 10.08 -2.58 11.40
N SER A 18 10.39 -1.53 12.17
CA SER A 18 9.46 -0.98 13.16
C SER A 18 8.18 -0.45 12.50
N LEU A 19 8.30 0.23 11.35
CA LEU A 19 7.14 0.67 10.57
C LEU A 19 6.28 -0.50 10.08
N SER A 20 6.92 -1.59 9.63
CA SER A 20 6.20 -2.80 9.19
C SER A 20 5.45 -3.48 10.34
N ILE A 21 6.08 -3.58 11.53
CA ILE A 21 5.43 -4.11 12.74
C ILE A 21 4.24 -3.24 13.12
N MET A 22 4.43 -1.93 13.19
CA MET A 22 3.36 -0.98 13.51
C MET A 22 2.16 -1.13 12.56
N ARG A 23 2.38 -1.24 11.25
CA ARG A 23 1.29 -1.41 10.27
C ARG A 23 0.54 -2.71 10.44
N LYS A 24 1.25 -3.80 10.74
CA LYS A 24 0.61 -5.10 11.04
C LYS A 24 -0.26 -5.00 12.28
N GLU A 25 0.25 -4.40 13.35
CA GLU A 25 -0.52 -4.16 14.59
C GLU A 25 -1.74 -3.28 14.34
N MET A 26 -1.61 -2.21 13.55
CA MET A 26 -2.74 -1.35 13.18
C MET A 26 -3.81 -2.14 12.42
N GLU A 27 -3.41 -3.06 11.54
CA GLU A 27 -4.35 -3.85 10.75
C GLU A 27 -5.13 -4.87 11.58
N GLU A 28 -4.60 -5.33 12.72
CA GLU A 28 -5.33 -6.21 13.65
C GLU A 28 -6.52 -5.50 14.32
N ASN A 29 -6.50 -4.17 14.36
CA ASN A 29 -7.47 -3.35 15.10
C ASN A 29 -8.44 -2.58 14.20
N VAL A 30 -8.50 -2.92 12.90
CA VAL A 30 -9.42 -2.30 11.93
C VAL A 30 -10.25 -3.35 11.22
N ASN A 31 -11.40 -2.95 10.68
CA ASN A 31 -12.29 -3.84 9.94
C ASN A 31 -12.33 -3.53 8.43
N ALA A 32 -11.80 -2.39 8.01
CA ALA A 32 -11.71 -1.96 6.63
C ALA A 32 -10.56 -0.96 6.45
N ARG A 33 -10.05 -0.83 5.24
CA ARG A 33 -8.98 0.10 4.91
C ARG A 33 -9.38 1.05 3.79
N ILE A 34 -9.25 2.35 4.05
CA ILE A 34 -9.33 3.39 3.02
C ILE A 34 -7.90 3.77 2.64
N VAL A 35 -7.59 3.70 1.35
CA VAL A 35 -6.25 3.89 0.79
C VAL A 35 -6.25 5.15 -0.05
N LEU A 36 -5.49 6.16 0.37
CA LEU A 36 -5.48 7.51 -0.21
C LEU A 36 -4.05 8.04 -0.38
N GLY A 37 -3.69 8.48 -1.59
CA GLY A 37 -2.43 9.15 -1.86
C GLY A 37 -1.20 8.31 -1.51
N GLY A 38 -0.31 8.86 -0.70
CA GLY A 38 0.90 8.20 -0.22
C GLY A 38 2.14 8.44 -1.10
N LYS A 39 3.31 8.55 -0.44
CA LYS A 39 4.59 8.73 -1.12
C LYS A 39 4.99 7.45 -1.85
N ILE A 40 5.51 7.59 -3.07
CA ILE A 40 6.11 6.50 -3.86
C ILE A 40 7.64 6.59 -3.92
N VAL A 41 8.20 7.74 -3.52
CA VAL A 41 9.64 7.99 -3.43
C VAL A 41 9.98 8.60 -2.06
N ASN A 42 11.25 8.52 -1.66
CA ASN A 42 11.75 9.07 -0.38
C ASN A 42 10.97 8.59 0.86
N PHE A 43 10.45 7.39 0.83
CA PHE A 43 9.86 6.73 1.98
C PHE A 43 10.96 6.08 2.85
N LYS A 44 10.65 5.79 4.13
CA LYS A 44 11.61 5.24 5.09
C LYS A 44 11.32 3.78 5.48
N GLY A 45 10.33 3.14 4.85
CA GLY A 45 9.93 1.76 5.08
C GLY A 45 10.64 0.76 4.16
N ARG A 46 10.23 -0.51 4.26
CA ARG A 46 10.62 -1.57 3.32
C ARG A 46 10.01 -1.37 1.92
N MET A 47 8.90 -0.65 1.86
CA MET A 47 8.24 -0.13 0.67
C MET A 47 7.47 1.13 1.03
N ALA A 48 6.84 1.76 0.05
CA ALA A 48 5.91 2.87 0.31
C ALA A 48 4.84 2.43 1.34
N GLY A 49 4.60 3.24 2.37
CA GLY A 49 3.76 2.84 3.50
C GLY A 49 2.36 2.40 3.11
N ILE A 50 1.74 3.10 2.17
CA ILE A 50 0.42 2.77 1.62
C ILE A 50 0.40 1.41 0.91
N PHE A 51 1.48 1.01 0.23
CA PHE A 51 1.59 -0.33 -0.35
C PHE A 51 1.55 -1.41 0.74
N GLU A 52 2.33 -1.21 1.80
CA GLU A 52 2.42 -2.16 2.90
C GLU A 52 1.09 -2.27 3.67
N GLU A 53 0.39 -1.15 3.87
CA GLU A 53 -0.94 -1.14 4.50
C GLU A 53 -1.98 -1.86 3.63
N ALA A 54 -1.99 -1.63 2.32
CA ALA A 54 -2.88 -2.34 1.40
C ALA A 54 -2.59 -3.85 1.34
N ILE A 55 -1.30 -4.24 1.40
CA ILE A 55 -0.89 -5.65 1.49
C ILE A 55 -1.40 -6.27 2.80
N CYS A 56 -1.25 -5.60 3.93
CA CYS A 56 -1.77 -6.09 5.20
C CYS A 56 -3.29 -6.30 5.14
N ALA A 57 -4.02 -5.34 4.59
CA ALA A 57 -5.48 -5.41 4.46
C ALA A 57 -5.93 -6.59 3.57
N ILE A 58 -5.30 -6.79 2.39
CA ILE A 58 -5.66 -7.91 1.51
C ILE A 58 -5.33 -9.26 2.13
N GLN A 59 -4.23 -9.37 2.90
CA GLN A 59 -3.86 -10.59 3.64
C GLN A 59 -4.89 -10.94 4.72
N LYS A 60 -5.42 -9.93 5.42
CA LYS A 60 -6.48 -10.08 6.42
C LYS A 60 -7.87 -10.22 5.82
N LYS A 61 -7.99 -10.07 4.49
CA LYS A 61 -9.27 -10.10 3.78
C LYS A 61 -10.22 -8.97 4.20
N HIS A 62 -9.67 -7.87 4.68
CA HIS A 62 -10.45 -6.67 4.99
C HIS A 62 -10.92 -5.98 3.72
N PRO A 63 -12.10 -5.34 3.71
CA PRO A 63 -12.53 -4.45 2.64
C PRO A 63 -11.53 -3.33 2.39
N ILE A 64 -11.18 -3.10 1.10
CA ILE A 64 -10.21 -2.07 0.70
C ILE A 64 -10.90 -1.09 -0.25
N TYR A 65 -10.85 0.20 0.09
CA TYR A 65 -11.35 1.31 -0.71
C TYR A 65 -10.17 2.11 -1.26
N LEU A 66 -9.90 1.99 -2.57
CA LEU A 66 -8.77 2.62 -3.24
C LEU A 66 -9.19 3.98 -3.84
N LEU A 67 -8.64 5.08 -3.33
CA LEU A 67 -8.91 6.43 -3.82
C LEU A 67 -7.75 6.88 -4.73
N GLY A 68 -7.76 6.40 -5.98
CA GLY A 68 -6.69 6.64 -6.95
C GLY A 68 -6.65 8.08 -7.47
N GLY A 69 -7.78 8.78 -7.50
CA GLY A 69 -7.90 10.15 -8.02
C GLY A 69 -6.97 11.16 -7.33
N PHE A 70 -6.54 10.89 -6.11
CA PHE A 70 -5.57 11.72 -5.37
C PHE A 70 -4.09 11.39 -5.67
N GLY A 71 -3.83 10.49 -6.61
CA GLY A 71 -2.47 10.14 -7.02
C GLY A 71 -1.71 9.31 -5.98
N GLY A 72 -0.37 9.35 -6.06
CA GLY A 72 0.53 8.67 -5.13
C GLY A 72 0.46 7.14 -5.18
N ALA A 73 0.77 6.49 -4.06
CA ALA A 73 0.82 5.04 -3.98
C ALA A 73 -0.56 4.39 -4.20
N SER A 74 -1.67 5.03 -3.80
CA SER A 74 -3.02 4.51 -4.07
C SER A 74 -3.31 4.42 -5.56
N ALA A 75 -2.92 5.44 -6.35
CA ALA A 75 -3.04 5.42 -7.81
C ALA A 75 -2.17 4.32 -8.45
N GLN A 76 -0.99 4.02 -7.89
CA GLN A 76 -0.15 2.94 -8.39
C GLN A 76 -0.78 1.56 -8.14
N ILE A 77 -1.47 1.35 -7.01
CA ILE A 77 -2.23 0.11 -6.78
C ILE A 77 -3.36 -0.03 -7.80
N VAL A 78 -4.08 1.05 -8.11
CA VAL A 78 -5.10 1.05 -9.18
C VAL A 78 -4.49 0.67 -10.53
N LYS A 79 -3.32 1.25 -10.88
CA LYS A 79 -2.59 0.91 -12.11
C LYS A 79 -2.15 -0.56 -12.14
N LEU A 80 -1.71 -1.13 -11.01
CA LEU A 80 -1.40 -2.57 -10.91
C LEU A 80 -2.64 -3.40 -11.25
N MET A 81 -3.80 -3.07 -10.66
CA MET A 81 -5.05 -3.79 -10.92
C MET A 81 -5.48 -3.71 -12.39
N LYS A 82 -5.25 -2.57 -13.04
CA LYS A 82 -5.56 -2.35 -14.46
C LYS A 82 -4.51 -2.93 -15.42
N GLY A 83 -3.38 -3.45 -14.92
CA GLY A 83 -2.27 -3.93 -15.75
C GLY A 83 -1.48 -2.82 -16.45
N GLU A 84 -1.60 -1.58 -15.98
CA GLU A 84 -0.88 -0.41 -16.52
C GLU A 84 0.56 -0.30 -15.98
N THR A 85 0.86 -1.02 -14.89
CA THR A 85 2.20 -1.15 -14.30
C THR A 85 2.37 -2.52 -13.68
N THR A 86 3.60 -2.88 -13.25
CA THR A 86 3.90 -4.14 -12.56
C THR A 86 4.61 -3.90 -11.23
N ALA A 87 4.56 -4.89 -10.34
CA ALA A 87 5.27 -4.84 -9.07
C ALA A 87 6.78 -4.68 -9.26
N GLU A 88 7.34 -5.36 -10.27
CA GLU A 88 8.75 -5.25 -10.65
C GLU A 88 9.13 -3.83 -11.06
N LYS A 89 8.30 -3.18 -11.92
CA LYS A 89 8.54 -1.81 -12.36
C LYS A 89 8.54 -0.83 -11.19
N LEU A 90 7.57 -0.95 -10.29
CA LEU A 90 7.50 -0.11 -9.08
C LEU A 90 8.72 -0.33 -8.16
N PHE A 91 9.22 -1.56 -8.08
CA PHE A 91 10.42 -1.87 -7.31
C PHE A 91 11.67 -1.25 -7.93
N GLU A 92 11.84 -1.36 -9.27
CA GLU A 92 12.95 -0.72 -9.98
C GLU A 92 12.93 0.81 -9.84
N GLU A 93 11.74 1.42 -9.92
CA GLU A 93 11.57 2.85 -9.67
C GLU A 93 11.97 3.23 -8.23
N ALA A 94 11.60 2.43 -7.23
CA ALA A 94 12.00 2.67 -5.85
C ALA A 94 13.52 2.59 -5.65
N LYS A 95 14.21 1.69 -6.34
CA LYS A 95 15.68 1.52 -6.29
C LYS A 95 16.47 2.68 -6.93
N THR A 96 15.81 3.60 -7.60
CA THR A 96 16.48 4.85 -8.06
C THR A 96 16.90 5.76 -6.90
N ASN A 97 16.30 5.59 -5.71
CA ASN A 97 16.72 6.29 -4.51
C ASN A 97 17.93 5.60 -3.88
N GLU A 98 19.02 6.32 -3.73
CA GLU A 98 20.31 5.78 -3.25
C GLU A 98 20.22 5.26 -1.81
N ASP A 99 19.54 5.96 -0.91
CA ASP A 99 19.33 5.49 0.47
C ASP A 99 18.60 4.15 0.50
N TYR A 100 17.60 4.00 -0.36
CA TYR A 100 16.81 2.76 -0.45
C TYR A 100 17.62 1.62 -1.04
N LYS A 101 18.46 1.90 -2.04
CA LYS A 101 19.38 0.92 -2.61
C LYS A 101 20.38 0.44 -1.56
N ASN A 102 20.99 1.37 -0.80
CA ASN A 102 21.90 1.05 0.29
C ASN A 102 21.24 0.17 1.38
N LEU A 103 19.96 0.40 1.68
CA LEU A 103 19.19 -0.44 2.59
C LEU A 103 19.03 -1.86 2.05
N ILE A 104 18.70 -2.02 0.76
CA ILE A 104 18.55 -3.33 0.11
C ILE A 104 19.89 -4.10 0.15
N GLU A 105 20.98 -3.46 -0.24
CA GLU A 105 22.32 -4.04 -0.23
C GLU A 105 22.72 -4.46 1.19
N TYR A 106 22.48 -3.62 2.20
CA TYR A 106 22.72 -3.97 3.59
C TYR A 106 21.94 -5.22 4.04
N CYS A 107 20.67 -5.34 3.65
CA CYS A 107 19.86 -6.52 3.96
C CYS A 107 20.45 -7.79 3.33
N GLN A 108 20.89 -7.70 2.07
CA GLN A 108 21.51 -8.83 1.37
C GLN A 108 22.83 -9.26 2.02
N MET A 109 23.72 -8.30 2.30
CA MET A 109 25.03 -8.57 2.91
C MET A 109 24.94 -9.11 4.35
N SER A 110 23.89 -8.73 5.07
CA SER A 110 23.68 -9.11 6.48
C SER A 110 22.77 -10.34 6.64
N CYS A 111 22.44 -11.05 5.55
CA CYS A 111 21.51 -12.20 5.56
C CYS A 111 20.16 -11.89 6.23
N LEU A 112 19.69 -10.63 6.11
CA LEU A 112 18.40 -10.19 6.61
C LEU A 112 17.28 -10.48 5.59
N PRO A 113 16.00 -10.44 6.00
CA PRO A 113 14.89 -10.67 5.08
C PRO A 113 14.94 -9.76 3.87
N THR A 114 14.89 -10.35 2.68
CA THR A 114 14.94 -9.64 1.39
C THR A 114 13.82 -8.61 1.28
N ILE A 115 14.16 -7.43 0.78
CA ILE A 115 13.20 -6.41 0.42
C ILE A 115 12.85 -6.60 -1.06
N ASN A 116 11.59 -6.84 -1.34
CA ASN A 116 11.03 -6.93 -2.70
C ASN A 116 9.57 -6.47 -2.69
N TYR A 117 8.96 -6.40 -3.87
CA TYR A 117 7.57 -5.99 -4.05
C TYR A 117 6.65 -7.14 -4.49
N ASP A 118 7.08 -8.41 -4.29
CA ASP A 118 6.31 -9.59 -4.71
C ASP A 118 4.90 -9.63 -4.13
N GLU A 119 4.72 -9.12 -2.91
CA GLU A 119 3.41 -9.04 -2.27
C GLU A 119 2.42 -8.13 -3.02
N LEU A 120 2.90 -7.15 -3.80
CA LEU A 120 2.05 -6.30 -4.64
C LEU A 120 1.43 -7.04 -5.82
N LYS A 121 1.98 -8.20 -6.22
CA LYS A 121 1.40 -9.08 -7.24
C LYS A 121 -0.01 -9.55 -6.87
N LYS A 122 -0.40 -9.43 -5.59
CA LYS A 122 -1.77 -9.69 -5.14
C LYS A 122 -2.79 -8.72 -5.73
N PHE A 123 -2.36 -7.56 -6.18
CA PHE A 123 -3.18 -6.57 -6.87
C PHE A 123 -3.03 -6.62 -8.40
N GLU A 124 -1.96 -7.22 -8.90
CA GLU A 124 -1.57 -7.14 -10.32
C GLU A 124 -2.55 -7.93 -11.20
N ASN A 125 -3.20 -7.24 -12.15
CA ASN A 125 -4.20 -7.81 -13.06
C ASN A 125 -5.33 -8.57 -12.34
N LYS A 126 -5.73 -8.11 -11.15
CA LYS A 126 -6.78 -8.76 -10.37
C LYS A 126 -8.15 -8.15 -10.61
N ASP A 127 -9.16 -9.01 -10.57
CA ASP A 127 -10.56 -8.58 -10.51
C ASP A 127 -10.82 -7.73 -9.25
N TYR A 128 -11.73 -6.77 -9.35
CA TYR A 128 -12.05 -5.84 -8.26
C TYR A 128 -12.68 -6.53 -7.04
N GLN A 129 -13.19 -7.76 -7.21
CA GLN A 129 -13.68 -8.59 -6.11
C GLN A 129 -12.60 -8.88 -5.05
N VAL A 130 -11.32 -8.80 -5.40
CA VAL A 130 -10.21 -8.95 -4.45
C VAL A 130 -10.24 -7.88 -3.35
N LEU A 131 -10.83 -6.71 -3.64
CA LEU A 131 -10.97 -5.60 -2.69
C LEU A 131 -12.03 -5.86 -1.61
N ARG A 132 -12.97 -6.79 -1.82
CA ARG A 132 -14.01 -7.19 -0.86
C ARG A 132 -14.85 -6.04 -0.29
N ASN A 133 -14.88 -4.90 -0.97
CA ASN A 133 -15.42 -3.64 -0.47
C ASN A 133 -16.93 -3.45 -0.72
N GLY A 134 -17.61 -4.48 -1.21
CA GLY A 134 -19.05 -4.44 -1.47
C GLY A 134 -19.48 -3.59 -2.68
N LEU A 135 -18.52 -2.98 -3.38
CA LEU A 135 -18.78 -2.18 -4.58
C LEU A 135 -18.70 -3.05 -5.84
N ASP A 136 -19.51 -2.73 -6.85
CA ASP A 136 -19.39 -3.32 -8.17
C ASP A 136 -18.23 -2.68 -8.96
N LYS A 137 -18.06 -3.13 -10.21
CA LYS A 137 -16.97 -2.68 -11.08
C LYS A 137 -17.05 -1.19 -11.37
N ASP A 138 -18.23 -0.69 -11.72
CA ASP A 138 -18.42 0.71 -12.13
C ASP A 138 -18.24 1.64 -10.93
N GLU A 139 -18.75 1.24 -9.77
CA GLU A 139 -18.57 1.95 -8.50
C GLU A 139 -17.08 2.02 -8.09
N ASN A 140 -16.32 0.94 -8.26
CA ASN A 140 -14.87 0.95 -8.04
C ASN A 140 -14.15 1.85 -9.05
N GLU A 141 -14.55 1.86 -10.33
CA GLU A 141 -13.97 2.76 -11.32
C GLU A 141 -14.20 4.24 -10.97
N ILE A 142 -15.39 4.59 -10.45
CA ILE A 142 -15.65 5.94 -9.96
C ILE A 142 -14.71 6.23 -8.78
N LEU A 143 -14.62 5.34 -7.79
CA LEU A 143 -13.79 5.52 -6.61
C LEU A 143 -12.29 5.66 -6.95
N PHE A 144 -11.81 4.94 -7.97
CA PHE A 144 -10.44 5.00 -8.45
C PHE A 144 -10.06 6.33 -9.09
N ASN A 145 -11.03 7.05 -9.66
CA ASN A 145 -10.77 8.24 -10.47
C ASN A 145 -11.33 9.53 -9.87
N SER A 146 -12.34 9.44 -8.99
CA SER A 146 -13.00 10.62 -8.42
C SER A 146 -12.11 11.36 -7.42
N ILE A 147 -12.22 12.69 -7.43
CA ILE A 147 -11.72 13.62 -6.41
C ILE A 147 -12.90 14.32 -5.70
N ASN A 148 -14.13 13.96 -6.03
CA ASN A 148 -15.34 14.51 -5.42
C ASN A 148 -15.59 13.85 -4.05
N ILE A 149 -15.27 14.53 -2.97
CA ILE A 149 -15.34 13.99 -1.61
C ILE A 149 -16.75 13.49 -1.24
N PRO A 150 -17.86 14.21 -1.48
CA PRO A 150 -19.22 13.71 -1.24
C PRO A 150 -19.53 12.39 -1.96
N GLU A 151 -19.15 12.25 -3.22
CA GLU A 151 -19.33 11.03 -4.01
C GLU A 151 -18.51 9.87 -3.43
N ILE A 152 -17.25 10.11 -3.11
CA ILE A 152 -16.35 9.14 -2.49
C ILE A 152 -16.93 8.63 -1.17
N ILE A 153 -17.37 9.53 -0.28
CA ILE A 153 -17.97 9.17 1.02
C ILE A 153 -19.23 8.33 0.80
N SER A 154 -20.11 8.71 -0.14
CA SER A 154 -21.32 7.96 -0.46
C SER A 154 -21.01 6.53 -0.91
N LEU A 155 -20.01 6.35 -1.78
CA LEU A 155 -19.58 5.04 -2.25
C LEU A 155 -18.97 4.20 -1.13
N ILE A 156 -18.10 4.78 -0.29
CA ILE A 156 -17.51 4.07 0.84
C ILE A 156 -18.59 3.59 1.80
N LEU A 157 -19.53 4.45 2.18
CA LEU A 157 -20.64 4.08 3.08
C LEU A 157 -21.52 2.98 2.46
N LYS A 158 -21.84 3.07 1.18
CA LYS A 158 -22.56 2.03 0.43
C LYS A 158 -21.80 0.71 0.47
N GLY A 159 -20.51 0.75 0.21
CA GLY A 159 -19.66 -0.42 0.22
C GLY A 159 -19.55 -1.07 1.60
N ILE A 160 -19.35 -0.28 2.65
CA ILE A 160 -19.32 -0.74 4.05
C ILE A 160 -20.63 -1.44 4.40
N ASN A 161 -21.78 -0.81 4.07
CA ASN A 161 -23.09 -1.38 4.36
C ASN A 161 -23.26 -2.77 3.70
N LYS A 162 -22.83 -2.91 2.45
CA LYS A 162 -22.88 -4.21 1.74
C LYS A 162 -21.84 -5.22 2.25
N ALA A 163 -20.62 -4.77 2.55
CA ALA A 163 -19.53 -5.66 2.97
C ALA A 163 -19.77 -6.28 4.35
N PHE A 164 -20.47 -5.59 5.24
CA PHE A 164 -20.76 -6.03 6.61
C PHE A 164 -22.24 -6.41 6.83
N ASN A 165 -23.06 -6.44 5.76
CA ASN A 165 -24.48 -6.84 5.83
C ASN A 165 -25.32 -6.02 6.84
N TYR A 166 -25.09 -4.69 6.88
CA TYR A 166 -25.93 -3.76 7.65
C TYR A 166 -27.21 -3.39 6.90
#